data_18f42de7356d26835ac7010f9a09c2b3
#
_entry.id   18f42de7356d26835ac7010f9a09c2b3
#
_cell.length_a   1.000
_cell.length_b   1.000
_cell.length_c   1.000
_cell.angle_alpha   90.00
_cell.angle_beta   90.00
_cell.angle_gamma   90.00
#
_symmetry.space_group_name_H-M   'P 1'
#
loop_
_entity.id
_entity.type
_entity.pdbx_description
1 polymer ?
#
loop_
_entity_poly.entity_id
_entity_poly.type
_entity_poly.pdbx_seq_one_letter_code
_entity_poly.pdbx_strand_id
1 'polypeptide(L)'
;MKINLLKNAHAAIAALFITMFAMPTTMQAQTSYELEIADTKVTSANCDDLSVINGVSGTVKYDPVAKVLTLQDAIINIEDGHGIYSEVKGLIIKLIGTNKLTAKKAAIGFREALTITGGGTLYAESLSDCAFYAIETDLIIDNCVVNAKSKLYGISGNSSTSEKLIINHATVTAEGTERGSIRDFAAFTLIGCNITQPAGAAFDPAKRCVALNGEMVKSKVVITKDPTAIETPIADNRVAQGIYTLSGVRLSGELKDLPKGIYIVNGKKVVKP
;
A
#
# COMPACT_ATOMS: atom_id res chain seq x y z
N MET A 1 25.19 9.38 70.88
CA MET A 1 24.17 8.65 70.09
C MET A 1 23.67 9.40 68.84
N LYS A 2 24.08 10.62 68.51
CA LYS A 2 23.63 11.40 67.32
C LYS A 2 24.49 11.22 66.05
N ILE A 3 25.71 10.71 66.18
CA ILE A 3 26.64 10.59 65.02
C ILE A 3 26.34 9.36 64.13
N ASN A 4 25.75 8.30 64.66
CA ASN A 4 25.48 7.07 63.92
C ASN A 4 24.20 7.19 63.04
N LEU A 5 23.26 8.07 63.41
CA LEU A 5 22.07 8.23 62.59
C LEU A 5 22.35 8.97 61.25
N LEU A 6 23.28 9.94 61.28
CA LEU A 6 23.66 10.65 60.03
C LEU A 6 24.45 9.76 59.05
N LYS A 7 25.33 8.91 59.56
CA LYS A 7 26.09 7.96 58.72
C LYS A 7 25.17 6.94 58.02
N ASN A 8 24.17 6.46 58.73
CA ASN A 8 23.19 5.53 58.16
C ASN A 8 22.25 6.19 57.15
N ALA A 9 21.91 7.48 57.34
CA ALA A 9 21.11 8.24 56.39
C ALA A 9 21.84 8.46 55.04
N HIS A 10 23.14 8.78 55.09
CA HIS A 10 23.95 8.95 53.87
C HIS A 10 24.15 7.63 53.12
N ALA A 11 24.32 6.50 53.84
CA ALA A 11 24.43 5.17 53.21
C ALA A 11 23.10 4.74 52.55
N ALA A 12 21.97 5.05 53.17
CA ALA A 12 20.65 4.74 52.62
C ALA A 12 20.33 5.58 51.36
N ILE A 13 20.74 6.87 51.37
CA ILE A 13 20.55 7.76 50.19
C ILE A 13 21.48 7.33 49.04
N ALA A 14 22.74 6.93 49.34
CA ALA A 14 23.64 6.42 48.32
C ALA A 14 23.16 5.09 47.71
N ALA A 15 22.59 4.19 48.50
CA ALA A 15 22.00 2.95 48.02
C ALA A 15 20.77 3.19 47.16
N LEU A 16 19.93 4.22 47.47
CA LEU A 16 18.75 4.59 46.70
C LEU A 16 19.16 5.17 45.35
N PHE A 17 20.20 6.00 45.28
CA PHE A 17 20.73 6.52 44.02
C PHE A 17 21.34 5.43 43.13
N ILE A 18 22.05 4.46 43.71
CA ILE A 18 22.65 3.36 42.95
C ILE A 18 21.54 2.45 42.36
N THR A 19 20.45 2.21 43.09
CA THR A 19 19.33 1.40 42.60
C THR A 19 18.53 2.10 41.50
N MET A 20 18.45 3.43 41.48
CA MET A 20 17.82 4.19 40.39
C MET A 20 18.62 4.14 39.07
N PHE A 21 19.95 4.04 39.14
CA PHE A 21 20.80 3.90 37.95
C PHE A 21 21.06 2.44 37.52
N ALA A 22 20.67 1.47 38.32
CA ALA A 22 20.86 0.04 38.05
C ALA A 22 19.60 -0.66 37.51
N MET A 23 18.56 0.06 37.14
CA MET A 23 17.49 -0.57 36.37
C MET A 23 18.07 -0.91 34.98
N PRO A 24 18.15 -2.18 34.60
CA PRO A 24 18.49 -2.54 33.25
C PRO A 24 17.40 -1.93 32.38
N THR A 25 17.69 -0.80 31.73
CA THR A 25 16.92 -0.45 30.54
C THR A 25 17.16 -1.60 29.60
N THR A 26 16.20 -2.51 29.47
CA THR A 26 16.16 -3.43 28.35
C THR A 26 16.03 -2.53 27.11
N MET A 27 17.17 -2.15 26.55
CA MET A 27 17.22 -1.59 25.21
C MET A 27 16.75 -2.72 24.29
N GLN A 28 15.45 -2.75 24.08
CA GLN A 28 14.90 -3.62 23.07
C GLN A 28 15.52 -3.17 21.75
N ALA A 29 16.29 -4.03 21.10
CA ALA A 29 16.95 -3.71 19.86
C ALA A 29 15.87 -3.25 18.86
N GLN A 30 16.00 -2.01 18.40
CA GLN A 30 15.06 -1.43 17.44
C GLN A 30 15.17 -2.20 16.13
N THR A 31 14.09 -2.85 15.72
CA THR A 31 14.00 -3.52 14.42
C THR A 31 13.83 -2.46 13.33
N SER A 32 14.69 -2.50 12.31
CA SER A 32 14.55 -1.70 11.10
C SER A 32 13.85 -2.52 10.02
N TYR A 33 12.94 -1.88 9.30
CA TYR A 33 12.26 -2.48 8.16
C TYR A 33 12.89 -1.95 6.86
N GLU A 34 12.77 -2.72 5.78
CA GLU A 34 13.26 -2.34 4.44
C GLU A 34 12.28 -1.39 3.76
N LEU A 35 11.87 -0.36 4.49
CA LEU A 35 10.93 0.68 4.10
C LEU A 35 11.44 2.03 4.57
N GLU A 36 11.43 3.01 3.68
CA GLU A 36 11.78 4.40 3.97
C GLU A 36 10.62 5.32 3.56
N ILE A 37 10.31 6.28 4.42
CA ILE A 37 9.35 7.34 4.18
C ILE A 37 10.09 8.68 4.31
N ALA A 38 10.02 9.51 3.28
CA ALA A 38 10.78 10.76 3.21
C ALA A 38 12.27 10.55 3.60
N ASP A 39 12.94 9.58 2.95
CA ASP A 39 14.32 9.13 3.19
C ASP A 39 14.62 8.74 4.64
N THR A 40 13.59 8.53 5.47
CA THR A 40 13.75 8.11 6.87
C THR A 40 13.33 6.65 7.02
N LYS A 41 14.20 5.83 7.63
CA LYS A 41 13.92 4.40 7.86
C LYS A 41 12.74 4.19 8.78
N VAL A 42 11.86 3.30 8.37
CA VAL A 42 10.77 2.80 9.20
C VAL A 42 11.32 1.71 10.13
N THR A 43 11.00 1.84 11.41
CA THR A 43 11.50 0.97 12.47
C THR A 43 10.38 0.61 13.43
N SER A 44 10.62 -0.34 14.33
CA SER A 44 9.67 -0.69 15.39
C SER A 44 9.33 0.46 16.36
N ALA A 45 10.12 1.54 16.34
CA ALA A 45 9.87 2.71 17.20
C ALA A 45 8.95 3.76 16.55
N ASN A 46 8.83 3.78 15.21
CA ASN A 46 8.03 4.78 14.49
C ASN A 46 6.95 4.20 13.58
N CYS A 47 6.89 2.87 13.39
CA CYS A 47 5.97 2.25 12.43
C CYS A 47 4.48 2.49 12.72
N ASP A 48 4.12 2.71 13.98
CA ASP A 48 2.73 2.96 14.38
C ASP A 48 2.27 4.40 14.06
N ASP A 49 3.21 5.34 13.96
CA ASP A 49 2.94 6.73 13.59
C ASP A 49 4.15 7.33 12.85
N LEU A 50 4.09 7.33 11.53
CA LEU A 50 5.13 7.89 10.67
C LEU A 50 4.97 9.40 10.44
N SER A 51 3.93 10.05 11.00
CA SER A 51 3.77 11.50 10.94
C SER A 51 4.80 12.24 11.78
N VAL A 52 5.53 11.52 12.64
CA VAL A 52 6.69 12.07 13.37
C VAL A 52 7.89 12.39 12.46
N ILE A 53 7.90 11.86 11.24
CA ILE A 53 8.94 12.10 10.23
C ILE A 53 8.73 13.50 9.62
N ASN A 54 9.80 14.27 9.50
CA ASN A 54 9.73 15.59 8.89
C ASN A 54 9.21 15.52 7.45
N GLY A 55 8.26 16.39 7.10
CA GLY A 55 7.62 16.42 5.79
C GLY A 55 6.46 15.40 5.64
N VAL A 56 6.10 14.67 6.71
CA VAL A 56 4.99 13.72 6.74
C VAL A 56 3.87 14.25 7.63
N SER A 57 2.63 14.20 7.15
CA SER A 57 1.44 14.57 7.92
C SER A 57 0.24 13.71 7.51
N GLY A 58 -0.88 13.81 8.25
CA GLY A 58 -2.01 12.89 8.13
C GLY A 58 -1.74 11.57 8.85
N THR A 59 -2.50 10.53 8.57
CA THR A 59 -2.25 9.20 9.14
C THR A 59 -1.36 8.39 8.20
N VAL A 60 -0.15 8.12 8.64
CA VAL A 60 0.80 7.24 7.94
C VAL A 60 1.32 6.23 8.95
N LYS A 61 1.05 4.94 8.72
CA LYS A 61 1.47 3.86 9.63
C LYS A 61 1.79 2.59 8.86
N TYR A 62 2.73 1.83 9.36
CA TYR A 62 3.14 0.57 8.78
C TYR A 62 2.91 -0.60 9.74
N ASP A 63 2.15 -1.60 9.28
CA ASP A 63 2.01 -2.89 9.96
C ASP A 63 3.04 -3.87 9.39
N PRO A 64 4.11 -4.21 10.14
CA PRO A 64 5.16 -5.10 9.64
C PRO A 64 4.73 -6.57 9.53
N VAL A 65 3.68 -6.99 10.24
CA VAL A 65 3.15 -8.36 10.18
C VAL A 65 2.31 -8.54 8.93
N ALA A 66 1.36 -7.62 8.71
CA ALA A 66 0.52 -7.61 7.52
C ALA A 66 1.25 -7.07 6.28
N LYS A 67 2.40 -6.40 6.44
CA LYS A 67 3.14 -5.66 5.40
C LYS A 67 2.27 -4.59 4.72
N VAL A 68 1.49 -3.86 5.50
CA VAL A 68 0.58 -2.83 5.03
C VAL A 68 1.03 -1.46 5.49
N LEU A 69 1.35 -0.59 4.53
CA LEU A 69 1.52 0.85 4.74
C LEU A 69 0.17 1.52 4.50
N THR A 70 -0.45 2.04 5.55
CA THR A 70 -1.70 2.78 5.46
C THR A 70 -1.41 4.27 5.29
N LEU A 71 -1.97 4.86 4.25
CA LEU A 71 -2.00 6.30 4.01
C LEU A 71 -3.45 6.77 4.11
N GLN A 72 -3.76 7.64 5.07
CA GLN A 72 -5.09 8.23 5.21
C GLN A 72 -4.98 9.74 5.30
N ASP A 73 -5.46 10.43 4.26
CA ASP A 73 -5.38 11.88 4.09
C ASP A 73 -3.94 12.37 4.32
N ALA A 74 -2.98 11.56 3.87
CA ALA A 74 -1.56 11.76 4.12
C ALA A 74 -0.96 12.76 3.14
N ILE A 75 -0.02 13.55 3.65
CA ILE A 75 0.86 14.40 2.85
C ILE A 75 2.29 14.00 3.16
N ILE A 76 3.04 13.59 2.14
CA ILE A 76 4.47 13.34 2.21
C ILE A 76 5.14 14.29 1.24
N ASN A 77 5.98 15.18 1.75
CA ASN A 77 6.69 16.16 0.95
C ASN A 77 8.17 16.18 1.34
N ILE A 78 9.04 15.91 0.36
CA ILE A 78 10.47 15.87 0.56
C ILE A 78 11.20 16.66 -0.55
N GLU A 79 12.07 17.59 -0.15
CA GLU A 79 12.82 18.45 -1.08
C GLU A 79 14.01 17.74 -1.73
N ASP A 80 14.52 16.67 -1.13
CA ASP A 80 15.57 15.82 -1.68
C ASP A 80 15.32 14.36 -1.30
N GLY A 81 15.46 13.43 -2.25
CA GLY A 81 15.25 12.01 -2.01
C GLY A 81 13.91 11.45 -2.52
N HIS A 82 13.56 10.27 -2.01
CA HIS A 82 12.35 9.54 -2.35
C HIS A 82 11.22 9.83 -1.36
N GLY A 83 9.97 9.91 -1.85
CA GLY A 83 8.81 10.02 -0.96
C GLY A 83 8.59 8.72 -0.18
N ILE A 84 8.51 7.60 -0.88
CA ILE A 84 8.49 6.24 -0.34
C ILE A 84 9.51 5.42 -1.11
N TYR A 85 10.38 4.70 -0.39
CA TYR A 85 11.25 3.70 -0.97
C TYR A 85 11.10 2.36 -0.23
N SER A 86 10.94 1.25 -0.99
CA SER A 86 10.66 -0.04 -0.37
C SER A 86 11.42 -1.19 -1.03
N GLU A 87 11.97 -2.05 -0.19
CA GLU A 87 12.45 -3.39 -0.51
C GLU A 87 11.67 -4.47 0.27
N VAL A 88 10.49 -4.10 0.80
CA VAL A 88 9.61 -5.02 1.53
C VAL A 88 8.89 -5.92 0.54
N LYS A 89 9.16 -7.22 0.60
CA LYS A 89 8.50 -8.21 -0.25
C LYS A 89 7.00 -8.28 -0.01
N GLY A 90 6.22 -7.92 -1.05
CA GLY A 90 4.76 -7.95 -1.01
C GLY A 90 4.16 -6.81 -0.19
N LEU A 91 4.77 -5.63 -0.21
CA LEU A 91 4.21 -4.43 0.42
C LEU A 91 2.86 -4.08 -0.21
N ILE A 92 1.91 -3.76 0.64
CA ILE A 92 0.62 -3.20 0.27
C ILE A 92 0.54 -1.75 0.77
N ILE A 93 0.33 -0.80 -0.14
CA ILE A 93 -0.03 0.57 0.21
C ILE A 93 -1.54 0.69 0.18
N LYS A 94 -2.14 0.85 1.36
CA LYS A 94 -3.59 1.03 1.52
C LYS A 94 -3.94 2.51 1.55
N LEU A 95 -4.73 2.96 0.58
CA LEU A 95 -5.17 4.35 0.44
C LEU A 95 -6.55 4.54 1.08
N ILE A 96 -6.69 5.55 1.92
CA ILE A 96 -7.95 6.02 2.50
C ILE A 96 -8.00 7.53 2.30
N GLY A 97 -9.14 8.06 1.82
CA GLY A 97 -9.28 9.48 1.54
C GLY A 97 -8.36 9.98 0.42
N THR A 98 -7.78 11.16 0.59
CA THR A 98 -6.95 11.81 -0.44
C THR A 98 -5.52 11.98 0.06
N ASN A 99 -4.57 11.35 -0.64
CA ASN A 99 -3.17 11.31 -0.26
C ASN A 99 -2.31 12.03 -1.30
N LYS A 100 -1.28 12.76 -0.86
CA LYS A 100 -0.36 13.51 -1.72
C LYS A 100 1.08 13.18 -1.38
N LEU A 101 1.84 12.77 -2.38
CA LEU A 101 3.28 12.55 -2.30
C LEU A 101 3.98 13.48 -3.28
N THR A 102 4.91 14.29 -2.79
CA THR A 102 5.81 15.10 -3.63
C THR A 102 7.24 14.82 -3.23
N ALA A 103 8.06 14.44 -4.20
CA ALA A 103 9.48 14.12 -3.97
C ALA A 103 10.35 14.66 -5.09
N LYS A 104 11.62 14.92 -4.79
CA LYS A 104 12.59 15.31 -5.83
C LYS A 104 12.96 14.13 -6.71
N LYS A 105 13.29 12.98 -6.12
CA LYS A 105 13.50 11.71 -6.83
C LYS A 105 12.17 11.01 -7.07
N ALA A 106 12.13 9.69 -7.11
CA ALA A 106 10.87 8.99 -7.30
C ALA A 106 9.89 9.29 -6.14
N ALA A 107 8.63 9.59 -6.49
CA ALA A 107 7.61 9.70 -5.44
C ALA A 107 7.44 8.36 -4.73
N ILE A 108 7.40 7.26 -5.48
CA ILE A 108 7.43 5.88 -4.95
C ILE A 108 8.44 5.07 -5.78
N GLY A 109 9.53 4.62 -5.14
CA GLY A 109 10.51 3.69 -5.68
C GLY A 109 10.45 2.36 -4.95
N PHE A 110 10.60 1.24 -5.66
CA PHE A 110 10.54 -0.07 -5.01
C PHE A 110 11.29 -1.15 -5.81
N ARG A 111 11.86 -2.15 -5.07
CA ARG A 111 12.60 -3.30 -5.60
C ARG A 111 11.90 -4.64 -5.39
N GLU A 112 10.81 -4.66 -4.68
CA GLU A 112 9.96 -5.83 -4.46
C GLU A 112 8.54 -5.51 -4.87
N ALA A 113 7.75 -6.51 -5.26
CA ALA A 113 6.41 -6.32 -5.79
C ALA A 113 5.53 -5.47 -4.86
N LEU A 114 4.93 -4.43 -5.44
CA LEU A 114 4.12 -3.45 -4.74
C LEU A 114 2.67 -3.51 -5.20
N THR A 115 1.75 -3.51 -4.23
CA THR A 115 0.31 -3.36 -4.50
C THR A 115 -0.19 -2.05 -3.88
N ILE A 116 -0.92 -1.25 -4.66
CA ILE A 116 -1.61 -0.05 -4.20
C ILE A 116 -3.11 -0.31 -4.28
N THR A 117 -3.84 -0.14 -3.17
CA THR A 117 -5.26 -0.47 -3.08
C THR A 117 -5.97 0.37 -2.00
N GLY A 118 -7.26 0.13 -1.75
CA GLY A 118 -7.99 0.67 -0.59
C GLY A 118 -9.07 1.69 -0.91
N GLY A 119 -9.34 1.96 -2.19
CA GLY A 119 -10.47 2.82 -2.61
C GLY A 119 -10.21 4.33 -2.50
N GLY A 120 -9.09 4.76 -1.93
CA GLY A 120 -8.70 6.18 -1.84
C GLY A 120 -8.02 6.70 -3.10
N THR A 121 -7.61 7.96 -3.04
CA THR A 121 -6.90 8.67 -4.11
C THR A 121 -5.46 8.95 -3.70
N LEU A 122 -4.52 8.75 -4.63
CA LEU A 122 -3.12 9.10 -4.50
C LEU A 122 -2.70 10.07 -5.61
N TYR A 123 -2.14 11.19 -5.23
CA TYR A 123 -1.39 12.10 -6.11
C TYR A 123 0.10 11.90 -5.83
N ALA A 124 0.83 11.32 -6.77
CA ALA A 124 2.26 11.08 -6.67
C ALA A 124 2.99 11.95 -7.70
N GLU A 125 3.78 12.90 -7.24
CA GLU A 125 4.55 13.82 -8.08
C GLU A 125 6.04 13.68 -7.82
N SER A 126 6.80 13.46 -8.88
CA SER A 126 8.26 13.56 -8.86
C SER A 126 8.70 14.81 -9.60
N LEU A 127 9.62 15.55 -9.00
CA LEU A 127 10.13 16.79 -9.59
C LEU A 127 11.22 16.54 -10.65
N SER A 128 11.98 15.44 -10.54
CA SER A 128 13.13 15.21 -11.42
C SER A 128 13.38 13.75 -11.82
N ASP A 129 12.47 12.82 -11.50
CA ASP A 129 12.66 11.39 -11.81
C ASP A 129 11.32 10.76 -12.23
N CYS A 130 10.91 9.66 -11.63
CA CYS A 130 9.66 8.95 -11.89
C CYS A 130 8.63 9.25 -10.80
N ALA A 131 7.34 9.37 -11.13
CA ALA A 131 6.34 9.33 -10.09
C ALA A 131 6.30 7.93 -9.45
N PHE A 132 6.34 6.87 -10.27
CA PHE A 132 6.54 5.49 -9.82
C PHE A 132 7.74 4.87 -10.54
N TYR A 133 8.63 4.27 -9.75
CA TYR A 133 9.81 3.58 -10.26
C TYR A 133 9.88 2.14 -9.77
N ALA A 134 9.48 1.20 -10.64
CA ALA A 134 9.58 -0.23 -10.40
C ALA A 134 10.98 -0.71 -10.82
N ILE A 135 11.77 -1.20 -9.88
CA ILE A 135 13.13 -1.64 -10.13
C ILE A 135 13.16 -3.16 -10.17
N GLU A 136 13.10 -3.73 -11.37
CA GLU A 136 13.12 -5.18 -11.63
C GLU A 136 11.97 -5.94 -10.96
N THR A 137 10.82 -5.31 -10.79
CA THR A 137 9.69 -5.86 -10.05
C THR A 137 8.34 -5.39 -10.56
N ASP A 138 7.24 -5.99 -10.08
CA ASP A 138 5.88 -5.74 -10.56
C ASP A 138 5.18 -4.63 -9.76
N LEU A 139 4.36 -3.83 -10.45
CA LEU A 139 3.43 -2.86 -9.86
C LEU A 139 1.98 -3.29 -10.11
N ILE A 140 1.21 -3.37 -9.04
CA ILE A 140 -0.23 -3.63 -9.08
C ILE A 140 -0.97 -2.41 -8.53
N ILE A 141 -1.91 -1.86 -9.30
CA ILE A 141 -2.82 -0.79 -8.88
C ILE A 141 -4.23 -1.36 -8.93
N ASP A 142 -4.86 -1.50 -7.76
CA ASP A 142 -6.10 -2.22 -7.58
C ASP A 142 -7.14 -1.38 -6.85
N ASN A 143 -8.33 -1.22 -7.44
CA ASN A 143 -9.49 -0.57 -6.85
C ASN A 143 -9.18 0.75 -6.11
N CYS A 144 -8.46 1.65 -6.76
CA CYS A 144 -8.13 2.98 -6.24
C CYS A 144 -7.96 4.00 -7.38
N VAL A 145 -7.69 5.25 -7.02
CA VAL A 145 -7.40 6.32 -7.98
C VAL A 145 -5.94 6.75 -7.81
N VAL A 146 -5.17 6.70 -8.88
CA VAL A 146 -3.76 7.11 -8.89
C VAL A 146 -3.52 8.19 -9.94
N ASN A 147 -2.90 9.29 -9.53
CA ASN A 147 -2.42 10.35 -10.39
C ASN A 147 -0.90 10.43 -10.27
N ALA A 148 -0.21 9.90 -11.26
CA ALA A 148 1.24 9.84 -11.35
C ALA A 148 1.75 10.94 -12.28
N LYS A 149 2.52 11.89 -11.77
CA LYS A 149 3.04 13.01 -12.54
C LYS A 149 4.52 13.22 -12.34
N SER A 150 5.24 13.43 -13.43
CA SER A 150 6.64 13.84 -13.40
C SER A 150 7.00 14.59 -14.68
N LYS A 151 8.09 15.33 -14.59
CA LYS A 151 8.73 15.92 -15.75
C LYS A 151 9.36 14.84 -16.64
N LEU A 152 10.00 13.82 -16.05
CA LEU A 152 10.68 12.76 -16.80
C LEU A 152 9.74 11.60 -17.11
N TYR A 153 9.38 10.80 -16.12
CA TYR A 153 8.63 9.57 -16.29
C TYR A 153 7.38 9.55 -15.39
N GLY A 154 6.22 9.24 -15.94
CA GLY A 154 5.03 9.02 -15.12
C GLY A 154 5.15 7.74 -14.28
N ILE A 155 4.92 6.59 -14.90
CA ILE A 155 5.09 5.26 -14.31
C ILE A 155 6.13 4.52 -15.15
N SER A 156 7.25 4.13 -14.55
CA SER A 156 8.36 3.51 -15.26
C SER A 156 8.87 2.26 -14.56
N GLY A 157 9.18 1.24 -15.35
CA GLY A 157 10.07 0.16 -14.95
C GLY A 157 11.54 0.57 -15.08
N ASN A 158 12.45 -0.38 -14.87
CA ASN A 158 13.91 -0.20 -14.97
C ASN A 158 14.50 -0.79 -16.26
N SER A 159 13.72 -0.87 -17.34
CA SER A 159 14.15 -1.48 -18.61
C SER A 159 14.51 -2.97 -18.53
N SER A 160 14.11 -3.67 -17.46
CA SER A 160 14.28 -5.11 -17.34
C SER A 160 13.31 -5.86 -18.27
N THR A 161 13.47 -7.17 -18.37
CA THR A 161 12.65 -8.02 -19.23
C THR A 161 11.50 -8.68 -18.48
N SER A 162 11.31 -8.39 -17.20
CA SER A 162 10.38 -9.12 -16.32
C SER A 162 9.31 -8.27 -15.66
N GLU A 163 9.48 -6.95 -15.58
CA GLU A 163 8.58 -6.03 -14.87
C GLU A 163 7.19 -5.99 -15.50
N LYS A 164 6.16 -6.06 -14.67
CA LYS A 164 4.77 -5.98 -15.11
C LYS A 164 4.05 -4.83 -14.43
N LEU A 165 3.21 -4.15 -15.20
CA LEU A 165 2.24 -3.22 -14.68
C LEU A 165 0.84 -3.84 -14.81
N ILE A 166 0.14 -3.98 -13.69
CA ILE A 166 -1.23 -4.50 -13.65
C ILE A 166 -2.12 -3.43 -13.05
N ILE A 167 -3.14 -3.00 -13.81
CA ILE A 167 -4.16 -2.06 -13.35
C ILE A 167 -5.49 -2.80 -13.34
N ASN A 168 -6.04 -2.96 -12.13
CA ASN A 168 -7.24 -3.75 -11.88
C ASN A 168 -8.33 -2.87 -11.28
N HIS A 169 -9.46 -2.71 -11.99
CA HIS A 169 -10.63 -1.92 -11.55
C HIS A 169 -10.26 -0.54 -10.95
N ALA A 170 -9.21 0.09 -11.46
CA ALA A 170 -8.67 1.34 -10.96
C ALA A 170 -8.75 2.46 -12.02
N THR A 171 -8.69 3.70 -11.55
CA THR A 171 -8.52 4.87 -12.42
C THR A 171 -7.10 5.38 -12.26
N VAL A 172 -6.36 5.45 -13.35
CA VAL A 172 -4.96 5.88 -13.34
C VAL A 172 -4.75 6.99 -14.34
N THR A 173 -4.14 8.07 -13.89
CA THR A 173 -3.58 9.12 -14.75
C THR A 173 -2.06 9.06 -14.63
N ALA A 174 -1.36 8.94 -15.76
CA ALA A 174 0.10 8.97 -15.79
C ALA A 174 0.57 10.05 -16.77
N GLU A 175 1.52 10.87 -16.33
CA GLU A 175 2.10 11.94 -17.14
C GLU A 175 3.60 12.03 -16.93
N GLY A 176 4.35 11.84 -18.00
CA GLY A 176 5.81 12.04 -18.04
C GLY A 176 6.16 12.76 -19.35
N THR A 177 6.43 14.06 -19.26
CA THR A 177 6.44 14.94 -20.45
C THR A 177 7.70 14.83 -21.30
N GLU A 178 8.82 14.39 -20.71
CA GLU A 178 10.09 14.30 -21.46
C GLU A 178 10.38 12.89 -21.97
N ARG A 179 10.16 11.87 -21.14
CA ARG A 179 10.66 10.52 -21.41
C ARG A 179 9.59 9.43 -21.44
N GLY A 180 8.32 9.79 -21.24
CA GLY A 180 7.18 8.89 -21.41
C GLY A 180 6.31 8.74 -20.17
N SER A 181 5.00 8.57 -20.42
CA SER A 181 4.01 8.52 -19.36
C SER A 181 3.91 7.14 -18.69
N ILE A 182 3.94 6.06 -19.49
CA ILE A 182 4.01 4.66 -19.01
C ILE A 182 5.01 3.94 -19.91
N ARG A 183 6.11 3.42 -19.31
CA ARG A 183 7.16 2.79 -20.09
C ARG A 183 8.01 1.77 -19.31
N ASP A 184 8.86 1.06 -20.05
CA ASP A 184 9.85 0.11 -19.56
C ASP A 184 9.26 -1.08 -18.79
N PHE A 185 8.04 -1.50 -19.15
CA PHE A 185 7.42 -2.71 -18.65
C PHE A 185 7.47 -3.83 -19.71
N ALA A 186 7.78 -5.05 -19.30
CA ALA A 186 7.73 -6.23 -20.16
C ALA A 186 6.28 -6.60 -20.52
N ALA A 187 5.35 -6.35 -19.58
CA ALA A 187 3.92 -6.57 -19.79
C ALA A 187 3.08 -5.49 -19.11
N PHE A 188 1.95 -5.16 -19.73
CA PHE A 188 0.95 -4.25 -19.20
C PHE A 188 -0.43 -4.88 -19.32
N THR A 189 -1.10 -5.07 -18.19
CA THR A 189 -2.41 -5.72 -18.11
C THR A 189 -3.45 -4.78 -17.55
N LEU A 190 -4.58 -4.66 -18.23
CA LEU A 190 -5.75 -3.91 -17.79
C LEU A 190 -6.88 -4.89 -17.49
N ILE A 191 -7.47 -4.81 -16.30
CA ILE A 191 -8.58 -5.64 -15.85
C ILE A 191 -9.72 -4.71 -15.42
N GLY A 192 -10.87 -4.78 -16.09
CA GLY A 192 -12.02 -3.91 -15.80
C GLY A 192 -11.73 -2.42 -15.94
N CYS A 193 -10.79 -2.05 -16.81
CA CYS A 193 -10.44 -0.66 -17.13
C CYS A 193 -9.83 -0.58 -18.53
N ASN A 194 -9.83 0.62 -19.13
CA ASN A 194 -9.35 0.86 -20.47
C ASN A 194 -8.58 2.19 -20.57
N ILE A 195 -7.61 2.28 -21.50
CA ILE A 195 -6.99 3.56 -21.86
C ILE A 195 -8.02 4.40 -22.61
N THR A 196 -8.37 5.56 -22.05
CA THR A 196 -9.34 6.49 -22.64
C THR A 196 -8.69 7.72 -23.24
N GLN A 197 -7.47 8.06 -22.82
CA GLN A 197 -6.69 9.16 -23.38
C GLN A 197 -5.21 8.82 -23.46
N PRO A 198 -4.52 9.19 -24.53
CA PRO A 198 -5.10 9.66 -25.78
C PRO A 198 -5.89 8.54 -26.47
N ALA A 199 -6.94 8.92 -27.22
CA ALA A 199 -7.78 7.96 -27.94
C ALA A 199 -6.92 7.14 -28.93
N GLY A 200 -7.07 5.81 -28.91
CA GLY A 200 -6.30 4.88 -29.74
C GLY A 200 -4.89 4.55 -29.22
N ALA A 201 -4.48 5.07 -28.07
CA ALA A 201 -3.25 4.64 -27.43
C ALA A 201 -3.40 3.22 -26.89
N ALA A 202 -2.31 2.44 -27.03
CA ALA A 202 -2.24 1.06 -26.53
C ALA A 202 -0.83 0.73 -26.06
N PHE A 203 -0.68 -0.35 -25.32
CA PHE A 203 0.64 -0.85 -24.95
C PHE A 203 1.32 -1.50 -26.15
N ASP A 204 2.52 -1.02 -26.48
CA ASP A 204 3.39 -1.60 -27.48
C ASP A 204 4.44 -2.48 -26.78
N PRO A 205 4.33 -3.81 -26.85
CA PRO A 205 5.26 -4.71 -26.17
C PRO A 205 6.67 -4.68 -26.74
N ALA A 206 6.84 -4.34 -28.04
CA ALA A 206 8.16 -4.21 -28.64
C ALA A 206 8.91 -2.97 -28.13
N LYS A 207 8.19 -1.89 -27.87
CA LYS A 207 8.73 -0.64 -27.31
C LYS A 207 8.59 -0.59 -25.78
N ARG A 208 7.86 -1.54 -25.18
CA ARG A 208 7.61 -1.64 -23.73
C ARG A 208 7.04 -0.37 -23.13
N CYS A 209 6.12 0.29 -23.85
CA CYS A 209 5.50 1.55 -23.43
C CYS A 209 4.08 1.67 -23.95
N VAL A 210 3.33 2.60 -23.38
CA VAL A 210 2.08 3.06 -24.00
C VAL A 210 2.44 3.94 -25.18
N ALA A 211 1.95 3.59 -26.36
CA ALA A 211 2.22 4.25 -27.64
C ALA A 211 0.93 4.66 -28.34
N LEU A 212 1.01 5.69 -29.18
CA LEU A 212 -0.02 6.14 -30.12
C LEU A 212 0.62 6.29 -31.49
N ASN A 213 0.03 5.68 -32.54
CA ASN A 213 0.54 5.69 -33.89
C ASN A 213 2.04 5.25 -34.00
N GLY A 214 2.44 4.30 -33.13
CA GLY A 214 3.81 3.81 -33.09
C GLY A 214 4.79 4.70 -32.33
N GLU A 215 4.38 5.83 -31.78
CA GLU A 215 5.22 6.71 -30.97
C GLU A 215 4.85 6.65 -29.50
N MET A 216 5.87 6.66 -28.62
CA MET A 216 5.68 6.65 -27.16
C MET A 216 4.91 7.88 -26.71
N VAL A 217 3.87 7.68 -25.90
CA VAL A 217 3.07 8.78 -25.36
C VAL A 217 3.86 9.52 -24.28
N LYS A 218 4.05 10.84 -24.50
CA LYS A 218 4.69 11.78 -23.56
C LYS A 218 3.71 12.81 -23.00
N SER A 219 2.43 12.69 -23.35
CA SER A 219 1.32 13.46 -22.80
C SER A 219 0.57 12.60 -21.79
N LYS A 220 -0.42 13.20 -21.14
CA LYS A 220 -1.26 12.51 -20.16
C LYS A 220 -1.89 11.23 -20.75
N VAL A 221 -1.64 10.10 -20.11
CA VAL A 221 -2.35 8.85 -20.31
C VAL A 221 -3.42 8.74 -19.24
N VAL A 222 -4.68 8.51 -19.63
CA VAL A 222 -5.78 8.29 -18.71
C VAL A 222 -6.35 6.90 -18.92
N ILE A 223 -6.38 6.14 -17.85
CA ILE A 223 -6.99 4.82 -17.76
C ILE A 223 -8.18 4.94 -16.83
N THR A 224 -9.37 4.60 -17.30
CA THR A 224 -10.59 4.69 -16.51
C THR A 224 -11.15 3.32 -16.24
N LYS A 225 -11.64 3.11 -15.02
CA LYS A 225 -12.43 1.94 -14.66
C LYS A 225 -13.63 1.83 -15.60
N ASP A 226 -13.87 0.65 -16.13
CA ASP A 226 -15.06 0.38 -16.95
C ASP A 226 -16.30 0.39 -16.03
N PRO A 227 -17.26 1.30 -16.26
CA PRO A 227 -18.47 1.37 -15.46
C PRO A 227 -19.36 0.14 -15.62
N THR A 228 -19.17 -0.63 -16.69
CA THR A 228 -19.92 -1.88 -16.96
C THR A 228 -19.21 -3.13 -16.43
N ALA A 229 -17.98 -3.00 -15.96
CA ALA A 229 -17.27 -4.12 -15.34
C ALA A 229 -18.04 -4.54 -14.08
N ILE A 230 -18.79 -5.63 -14.19
CA ILE A 230 -19.41 -6.28 -13.03
C ILE A 230 -18.26 -6.71 -12.12
N GLU A 231 -18.13 -6.05 -10.99
CA GLU A 231 -17.25 -6.56 -9.93
C GLU A 231 -17.77 -7.96 -9.58
N THR A 232 -17.02 -8.99 -9.97
CA THR A 232 -17.28 -10.32 -9.43
C THR A 232 -17.15 -10.14 -7.92
N PRO A 233 -18.22 -10.35 -7.12
CA PRO A 233 -18.10 -10.24 -5.68
C PRO A 233 -16.92 -11.13 -5.30
N ILE A 234 -15.92 -10.58 -4.65
CA ILE A 234 -14.91 -11.39 -3.97
C ILE A 234 -15.75 -12.20 -3.00
N ALA A 235 -16.01 -13.45 -3.35
CA ALA A 235 -16.68 -14.36 -2.44
C ALA A 235 -15.82 -14.35 -1.19
N ASP A 236 -16.30 -13.64 -0.16
CA ASP A 236 -15.72 -13.75 1.17
C ASP A 236 -15.77 -15.26 1.44
N ASN A 237 -14.61 -15.93 1.39
CA ASN A 237 -14.51 -17.38 1.63
C ASN A 237 -14.90 -17.76 3.06
N ARG A 238 -15.43 -16.81 3.82
CA ARG A 238 -16.20 -17.09 5.04
C ARG A 238 -17.57 -17.61 4.61
N VAL A 239 -17.61 -18.91 4.30
CA VAL A 239 -18.87 -19.63 4.20
C VAL A 239 -19.69 -19.27 5.44
N ALA A 240 -20.79 -18.55 5.25
CA ALA A 240 -21.63 -18.12 6.35
C ALA A 240 -22.04 -19.33 7.18
N GLN A 241 -21.46 -19.44 8.38
CA GLN A 241 -21.71 -20.56 9.28
C GLN A 241 -23.17 -20.46 9.77
N GLY A 242 -23.93 -21.52 9.62
CA GLY A 242 -25.31 -21.57 10.07
C GLY A 242 -26.25 -22.25 9.07
N ILE A 243 -27.54 -22.25 9.43
CA ILE A 243 -28.63 -22.80 8.63
C ILE A 243 -29.47 -21.66 8.07
N TYR A 244 -29.74 -21.68 6.79
CA TYR A 244 -30.50 -20.65 6.08
C TYR A 244 -31.59 -21.25 5.23
N THR A 245 -32.69 -20.53 5.06
CA THR A 245 -33.70 -20.85 4.02
C THR A 245 -33.13 -20.60 2.63
N LEU A 246 -33.79 -21.07 1.59
CA LEU A 246 -33.43 -20.75 0.20
C LEU A 246 -33.54 -19.24 -0.11
N SER A 247 -34.36 -18.50 0.64
CA SER A 247 -34.46 -17.06 0.53
C SER A 247 -33.40 -16.29 1.33
N GLY A 248 -32.42 -16.98 1.97
CA GLY A 248 -31.30 -16.36 2.69
C GLY A 248 -31.61 -15.97 4.14
N VAL A 249 -32.77 -16.31 4.68
CA VAL A 249 -33.11 -16.03 6.09
C VAL A 249 -32.38 -17.02 7.00
N ARG A 250 -31.58 -16.51 7.95
CA ARG A 250 -30.90 -17.36 8.93
C ARG A 250 -31.90 -17.96 9.93
N LEU A 251 -31.80 -19.26 10.16
CA LEU A 251 -32.62 -19.99 11.12
C LEU A 251 -31.80 -20.26 12.39
N SER A 252 -32.51 -20.20 13.54
CA SER A 252 -31.98 -20.57 14.85
C SER A 252 -32.29 -22.05 15.12
N GLY A 253 -31.39 -22.75 15.81
CA GLY A 253 -31.54 -24.17 16.16
C GLY A 253 -30.75 -25.11 15.24
N GLU A 254 -30.90 -26.41 15.47
CA GLU A 254 -30.20 -27.44 14.70
C GLU A 254 -31.08 -27.94 13.54
N LEU A 255 -30.43 -28.43 12.46
CA LEU A 255 -31.13 -28.95 11.29
C LEU A 255 -32.15 -30.07 11.63
N LYS A 256 -31.88 -30.83 12.69
CA LYS A 256 -32.78 -31.91 13.15
C LYS A 256 -34.15 -31.41 13.63
N ASP A 257 -34.20 -30.19 14.15
CA ASP A 257 -35.39 -29.59 14.77
C ASP A 257 -36.26 -28.80 13.77
N LEU A 258 -35.75 -28.58 12.55
CA LEU A 258 -36.49 -27.85 11.53
C LEU A 258 -37.48 -28.77 10.78
N PRO A 259 -38.53 -28.23 10.16
CA PRO A 259 -39.45 -28.99 9.31
C PRO A 259 -38.74 -29.66 8.12
N LYS A 260 -39.38 -30.63 7.50
CA LYS A 260 -38.94 -31.20 6.22
C LYS A 260 -38.81 -30.08 5.18
N GLY A 261 -37.73 -30.06 4.42
CA GLY A 261 -37.50 -28.97 3.48
C GLY A 261 -36.08 -28.91 2.91
N ILE A 262 -35.81 -27.85 2.17
CA ILE A 262 -34.49 -27.58 1.60
C ILE A 262 -33.85 -26.38 2.33
N TYR A 263 -32.62 -26.56 2.78
CA TYR A 263 -31.88 -25.58 3.56
C TYR A 263 -30.46 -25.38 2.99
N ILE A 264 -29.85 -24.26 3.29
CA ILE A 264 -28.43 -24.02 3.07
C ILE A 264 -27.73 -24.15 4.41
N VAL A 265 -26.91 -25.17 4.58
CA VAL A 265 -26.14 -25.42 5.82
C VAL A 265 -24.67 -25.22 5.53
N ASN A 266 -24.06 -24.22 6.16
CA ASN A 266 -22.65 -23.87 5.94
C ASN A 266 -22.31 -23.75 4.45
N GLY A 267 -23.19 -23.05 3.70
CA GLY A 267 -23.03 -22.81 2.27
C GLY A 267 -23.38 -23.99 1.36
N LYS A 268 -23.81 -25.15 1.88
CA LYS A 268 -24.20 -26.32 1.08
C LYS A 268 -25.70 -26.55 1.14
N LYS A 269 -26.29 -26.89 -0.02
CA LYS A 269 -27.71 -27.26 -0.10
C LYS A 269 -27.92 -28.64 0.55
N VAL A 270 -28.81 -28.71 1.51
CA VAL A 270 -29.20 -29.92 2.25
C VAL A 270 -30.70 -30.10 2.14
N VAL A 271 -31.13 -31.34 1.81
CA VAL A 271 -32.54 -31.73 1.79
C VAL A 271 -32.81 -32.51 3.07
N LYS A 272 -33.74 -32.01 3.88
CA LYS A 272 -34.27 -32.75 5.04
C LYS A 272 -35.53 -33.50 4.64
N PRO A 273 -35.50 -34.84 4.65
CA PRO A 273 -36.60 -35.69 4.21
C PRO A 273 -37.83 -35.62 5.13
#